data_31e5d006290de08a509a57422da5d6d1
#
_entry.id   31e5d006290de08a509a57422da5d6d1
#
_cell.length_a   1.000
_cell.length_b   1.000
_cell.length_c   1.000
_cell.angle_alpha   90.00
_cell.angle_beta   90.00
_cell.angle_gamma   90.00
#
_symmetry.space_group_name_H-M   'P 1'
#
loop_
_entity.id
_entity.type
_entity.pdbx_description
1 polymer ?
#
loop_
_entity_poly.entity_id
_entity_poly.type
_entity_poly.pdbx_seq_one_letter_code
_entity_poly.pdbx_strand_id
1 'polypeptide(L)'
;MKIIRTAVLLSALVLTCSAVSCEEYVESSESRKSKGILPSITTTEAVSETESESESENTSETESNTEESSEPASVSSFINDTTPEPAMWKVTDPATGNSINLIGTLHILDLNEITLPDYILEAYDECEGVAVEYDMSDVMSDTTKMQELASYLIYTDGSKVTDHISKEAYENGKKLLEDANAYNPIYDSYKAGAWLDLIQSAASSKVEGVTAAGFETYFTDMCRKDGKEVVNIETLEIQANALTAYSDDYADYLIKNYKVENVDPSVTNLQLSFMYDKWATGDIDCFVELFTDNSQVPDDLKDDQEDFNNKMLFDRNKGMAEKASEYLKEGKKYLFMVGSAHYAGDKGVDDLLKDMGYEVERVA
;
A
#
# COMPACT_ATOMS: atom_id res chain seq x y z
N MET A 1 18.35 17.94 -8.56
CA MET A 1 17.84 17.45 -7.28
C MET A 1 17.93 15.93 -7.35
N LYS A 2 18.89 15.29 -6.66
CA LYS A 2 18.95 13.82 -6.62
C LYS A 2 17.92 13.37 -5.62
N ILE A 3 16.79 12.87 -6.10
CA ILE A 3 15.77 12.21 -5.28
C ILE A 3 16.45 10.95 -4.73
N ILE A 4 16.56 10.86 -3.41
CA ILE A 4 16.93 9.61 -2.75
C ILE A 4 15.76 8.67 -3.03
N ARG A 5 15.94 7.78 -4.00
CA ARG A 5 15.02 6.70 -4.30
C ARG A 5 15.18 5.67 -3.18
N THR A 6 14.57 5.93 -2.05
CA THR A 6 14.52 4.97 -0.96
C THR A 6 13.43 3.96 -1.33
N ALA A 7 13.75 2.68 -1.30
CA ALA A 7 12.85 1.53 -1.54
C ALA A 7 11.72 1.38 -0.49
N VAL A 8 11.21 2.48 -0.06
CA VAL A 8 10.58 2.80 1.21
C VAL A 8 9.05 2.68 1.16
N LEU A 9 8.46 2.57 -0.02
CA LEU A 9 7.01 2.81 -0.17
C LEU A 9 6.11 1.57 -0.22
N LEU A 10 6.66 0.37 -0.24
CA LEU A 10 5.83 -0.85 -0.36
C LEU A 10 5.48 -1.51 0.98
N SER A 11 6.26 -1.28 2.02
CA SER A 11 5.99 -1.84 3.36
C SER A 11 5.05 -0.98 4.22
N ALA A 12 4.88 0.28 3.90
CA ALA A 12 4.16 1.28 4.71
C ALA A 12 2.68 0.95 5.01
N LEU A 13 2.12 -0.07 4.37
CA LEU A 13 0.67 -0.22 4.32
C LEU A 13 0.08 -1.10 5.41
N VAL A 14 0.84 -1.99 5.98
CA VAL A 14 0.29 -2.96 6.94
C VAL A 14 0.17 -2.37 8.35
N LEU A 15 0.98 -1.36 8.68
CA LEU A 15 1.02 -0.78 10.03
C LEU A 15 0.15 0.48 10.24
N THR A 16 -0.39 1.12 9.19
CA THR A 16 -1.34 2.24 9.36
C THR A 16 -2.58 1.83 10.15
N CYS A 17 -2.90 0.54 10.12
CA CYS A 17 -4.03 -0.01 10.87
C CYS A 17 -3.83 -0.06 12.39
N SER A 18 -2.60 -0.05 12.89
CA SER A 18 -2.36 -0.13 14.35
C SER A 18 -2.30 1.24 15.05
N ALA A 19 -2.20 2.34 14.31
CA ALA A 19 -2.10 3.69 14.85
C ALA A 19 -3.38 4.52 14.74
N VAL A 20 -4.28 4.19 13.80
CA VAL A 20 -5.61 4.80 13.74
C VAL A 20 -6.45 4.18 14.85
N SER A 21 -6.83 4.99 15.81
CA SER A 21 -7.63 4.58 16.97
C SER A 21 -8.88 3.80 16.52
N CYS A 22 -9.17 2.70 17.19
CA CYS A 22 -10.40 1.92 17.02
C CYS A 22 -11.69 2.78 17.03
N GLU A 23 -11.64 4.00 17.51
CA GLU A 23 -12.76 4.93 17.57
C GLU A 23 -13.18 5.46 16.19
N GLU A 24 -12.26 5.81 15.29
CA GLU A 24 -12.61 6.35 13.96
C GLU A 24 -13.17 5.28 13.01
N TYR A 25 -12.70 4.03 13.11
CA TYR A 25 -13.23 2.95 12.28
C TYR A 25 -14.66 2.56 12.68
N VAL A 26 -14.98 2.56 13.98
CA VAL A 26 -16.35 2.29 14.47
C VAL A 26 -17.30 3.41 14.03
N GLU A 27 -16.91 4.68 14.11
CA GLU A 27 -17.73 5.79 13.62
C GLU A 27 -17.98 5.75 12.11
N SER A 28 -16.98 5.40 11.30
CA SER A 28 -17.14 5.29 9.84
C SER A 28 -18.07 4.14 9.43
N SER A 29 -18.01 3.02 10.13
CA SER A 29 -18.88 1.85 9.89
C SER A 29 -20.34 2.10 10.34
N GLU A 30 -20.57 2.82 11.43
CA GLU A 30 -21.92 3.21 11.86
C GLU A 30 -22.53 4.30 10.98
N SER A 31 -21.74 5.24 10.47
CA SER A 31 -22.18 6.26 9.52
C SER A 31 -22.64 5.65 8.18
N ARG A 32 -22.01 4.56 7.73
CA ARG A 32 -22.42 3.84 6.51
C ARG A 32 -23.75 3.08 6.67
N LYS A 33 -24.10 2.63 7.88
CA LYS A 33 -25.38 1.95 8.15
C LYS A 33 -26.57 2.90 8.21
N SER A 34 -26.38 4.19 8.42
CA SER A 34 -27.45 5.18 8.56
C SER A 34 -27.87 5.91 7.28
N LYS A 35 -27.17 5.69 6.13
CA LYS A 35 -27.47 6.37 4.85
C LYS A 35 -28.33 5.56 3.87
N GLY A 36 -29.02 4.56 4.31
CA GLY A 36 -29.95 3.74 3.50
C GLY A 36 -31.40 4.18 3.65
N ILE A 37 -31.75 5.42 3.24
CA ILE A 37 -33.17 5.80 3.02
C ILE A 37 -33.24 6.70 1.79
N LEU A 38 -34.01 6.23 0.78
CA LEU A 38 -34.32 6.93 -0.46
C LEU A 38 -34.96 8.31 -0.24
N PRO A 39 -34.68 9.30 -1.09
CA PRO A 39 -35.39 10.56 -1.06
C PRO A 39 -36.70 10.48 -1.83
N SER A 40 -37.76 10.93 -1.18
CA SER A 40 -39.04 11.23 -1.81
C SER A 40 -39.04 12.67 -2.32
N ILE A 41 -39.49 12.83 -3.54
CA ILE A 41 -39.64 14.09 -4.27
C ILE A 41 -40.76 14.93 -3.69
N THR A 42 -40.57 16.23 -3.45
CA THR A 42 -41.64 17.22 -3.63
C THR A 42 -41.07 18.62 -3.92
N THR A 43 -41.66 19.24 -4.88
CA THR A 43 -41.48 20.56 -5.51
C THR A 43 -41.92 21.74 -4.66
N THR A 44 -41.38 22.89 -4.93
CA THR A 44 -42.01 24.20 -5.25
C THR A 44 -41.38 25.43 -4.61
N GLU A 45 -41.03 26.37 -5.52
CA GLU A 45 -41.19 27.85 -5.58
C GLU A 45 -40.54 28.75 -4.50
N ALA A 46 -39.72 29.68 -4.82
CA ALA A 46 -39.59 30.87 -5.67
C ALA A 46 -39.59 32.21 -4.85
N VAL A 47 -38.82 33.21 -5.35
CA VAL A 47 -38.91 34.68 -5.15
C VAL A 47 -38.24 35.22 -3.85
N SER A 48 -37.38 36.28 -3.86
CA SER A 48 -37.15 37.46 -4.72
C SER A 48 -35.92 38.27 -4.26
N GLU A 49 -35.43 39.06 -5.16
CA GLU A 49 -34.42 40.11 -5.19
C GLU A 49 -34.37 41.08 -3.98
N THR A 50 -33.20 41.65 -3.71
CA THR A 50 -32.99 43.12 -3.79
C THR A 50 -31.50 43.47 -3.73
N GLU A 51 -31.14 44.35 -4.69
CA GLU A 51 -29.86 45.04 -4.82
C GLU A 51 -29.69 46.14 -3.78
N SER A 52 -28.43 46.50 -3.47
CA SER A 52 -28.04 47.93 -3.35
C SER A 52 -26.52 48.10 -3.42
N GLU A 53 -26.09 48.88 -4.37
CA GLU A 53 -24.76 49.41 -4.58
C GLU A 53 -24.34 50.39 -3.48
N SER A 54 -23.04 50.51 -3.21
CA SER A 54 -22.37 51.80 -3.02
C SER A 54 -20.84 51.64 -3.16
N GLU A 55 -20.31 52.39 -4.10
CA GLU A 55 -18.89 52.65 -4.35
C GLU A 55 -18.22 53.42 -3.20
N SER A 56 -16.96 53.14 -2.94
CA SER A 56 -15.96 54.17 -2.68
C SER A 56 -14.53 53.63 -2.90
N GLU A 57 -13.85 54.29 -3.81
CA GLU A 57 -12.42 54.15 -4.07
C GLU A 57 -11.58 54.52 -2.84
N ASN A 58 -10.54 53.76 -2.58
CA ASN A 58 -9.31 54.33 -2.07
C ASN A 58 -8.10 53.42 -2.42
N THR A 59 -7.20 54.01 -3.21
CA THR A 59 -5.92 53.47 -3.62
C THR A 59 -4.92 53.43 -2.46
N SER A 60 -4.34 52.28 -2.19
CA SER A 60 -3.02 52.18 -1.59
C SER A 60 -2.31 50.94 -2.11
N GLU A 61 -1.16 51.17 -2.74
CA GLU A 61 -0.25 50.16 -3.18
C GLU A 61 0.21 49.33 -1.96
N THR A 62 -0.05 48.06 -2.00
CA THR A 62 0.53 47.09 -1.07
C THR A 62 1.07 45.96 -1.92
N GLU A 63 2.38 45.73 -1.79
CA GLU A 63 3.09 44.63 -2.41
C GLU A 63 2.34 43.32 -2.14
N SER A 64 1.85 42.68 -3.17
CA SER A 64 1.24 41.37 -3.09
C SER A 64 2.33 40.32 -2.93
N ASN A 65 2.59 39.91 -1.71
CA ASN A 65 3.06 38.56 -1.44
C ASN A 65 1.94 37.62 -1.90
N THR A 66 2.05 37.09 -3.09
CA THR A 66 1.32 35.91 -3.50
C THR A 66 1.85 34.75 -2.66
N GLU A 67 1.21 34.48 -1.52
CA GLU A 67 1.22 33.14 -0.97
C GLU A 67 0.56 32.27 -2.05
N GLU A 68 1.37 31.51 -2.77
CA GLU A 68 0.90 30.41 -3.57
C GLU A 68 0.18 29.46 -2.59
N SER A 69 -1.15 29.50 -2.59
CA SER A 69 -1.95 28.46 -1.94
C SER A 69 -1.72 27.18 -2.73
N SER A 70 -0.71 26.41 -2.35
CA SER A 70 -0.53 25.06 -2.87
C SER A 70 -1.77 24.26 -2.46
N GLU A 71 -2.49 23.72 -3.43
CA GLU A 71 -3.54 22.75 -3.14
C GLU A 71 -2.95 21.61 -2.29
N PRO A 72 -3.73 21.04 -1.36
CA PRO A 72 -3.25 19.95 -0.54
C PRO A 72 -2.82 18.76 -1.42
N ALA A 73 -1.75 18.08 -1.05
CA ALA A 73 -1.30 16.88 -1.74
C ALA A 73 -2.39 15.82 -1.66
N SER A 74 -2.86 15.35 -2.81
CA SER A 74 -3.99 14.42 -2.91
C SER A 74 -3.76 13.43 -4.06
N VAL A 75 -4.20 12.18 -3.88
CA VAL A 75 -4.16 11.15 -4.94
C VAL A 75 -4.98 11.56 -6.16
N SER A 76 -6.06 12.31 -5.98
CA SER A 76 -6.86 12.83 -7.10
C SER A 76 -6.08 13.74 -8.05
N SER A 77 -4.92 14.28 -7.64
CA SER A 77 -4.06 15.10 -8.48
C SER A 77 -3.37 14.31 -9.60
N PHE A 78 -3.26 12.98 -9.49
CA PHE A 78 -2.62 12.12 -10.48
C PHE A 78 -3.50 10.99 -11.02
N ILE A 79 -4.59 10.64 -10.32
CA ILE A 79 -5.62 9.77 -10.90
C ILE A 79 -6.35 10.58 -11.97
N ASN A 80 -6.30 10.12 -13.20
CA ASN A 80 -6.93 10.77 -14.34
C ASN A 80 -8.10 9.95 -14.88
N ASP A 81 -8.86 10.51 -15.82
CA ASP A 81 -10.03 9.87 -16.44
C ASP A 81 -9.66 8.68 -17.37
N THR A 82 -8.38 8.32 -17.49
CA THR A 82 -7.97 7.16 -18.30
C THR A 82 -8.10 5.89 -17.48
N THR A 83 -8.74 4.89 -18.07
CA THR A 83 -8.81 3.55 -17.46
C THR A 83 -7.40 2.98 -17.37
N PRO A 84 -6.92 2.57 -16.19
CA PRO A 84 -5.60 1.97 -16.05
C PRO A 84 -5.55 0.58 -16.70
N GLU A 85 -4.38 0.16 -17.12
CA GLU A 85 -4.11 -1.16 -17.70
C GLU A 85 -3.05 -1.91 -16.87
N PRO A 86 -3.32 -2.25 -15.60
CA PRO A 86 -2.36 -2.95 -14.77
C PRO A 86 -2.03 -4.32 -15.31
N ALA A 87 -0.81 -4.78 -15.04
CA ALA A 87 -0.29 -6.04 -15.53
C ALA A 87 -1.12 -7.23 -15.02
N MET A 88 -1.58 -8.07 -15.95
CA MET A 88 -2.30 -9.31 -15.67
C MET A 88 -1.81 -10.45 -16.56
N TRP A 89 -1.76 -11.65 -16.01
CA TRP A 89 -1.37 -12.86 -16.70
C TRP A 89 -2.42 -13.94 -16.54
N LYS A 90 -2.54 -14.77 -17.58
CA LYS A 90 -3.24 -16.05 -17.51
C LYS A 90 -2.20 -17.16 -17.43
N VAL A 91 -2.32 -17.99 -16.41
CA VAL A 91 -1.46 -19.16 -16.22
C VAL A 91 -2.29 -20.42 -16.45
N THR A 92 -1.79 -21.30 -17.31
CA THR A 92 -2.48 -22.56 -17.66
C THR A 92 -1.56 -23.76 -17.40
N ASP A 93 -2.10 -24.76 -16.74
CA ASP A 93 -1.44 -26.06 -16.61
C ASP A 93 -1.62 -26.85 -17.92
N PRO A 94 -0.56 -27.09 -18.71
CA PRO A 94 -0.67 -27.79 -19.98
C PRO A 94 -1.09 -29.26 -19.85
N ALA A 95 -0.96 -29.85 -18.65
CA ALA A 95 -1.34 -31.23 -18.39
C ALA A 95 -2.84 -31.41 -18.13
N THR A 96 -3.47 -30.43 -17.47
CA THR A 96 -4.89 -30.51 -17.05
C THR A 96 -5.79 -29.54 -17.81
N GLY A 97 -5.24 -28.46 -18.37
CA GLY A 97 -5.98 -27.35 -18.94
C GLY A 97 -6.58 -26.40 -17.91
N ASN A 98 -6.30 -26.60 -16.63
CA ASN A 98 -6.72 -25.67 -15.56
C ASN A 98 -6.00 -24.36 -15.70
N SER A 99 -6.67 -23.26 -15.37
CA SER A 99 -6.06 -21.93 -15.46
C SER A 99 -6.49 -21.03 -14.30
N ILE A 100 -5.59 -20.10 -13.91
CA ILE A 100 -5.84 -18.99 -12.98
C ILE A 100 -5.36 -17.69 -13.62
N ASN A 101 -5.93 -16.57 -13.17
CA ASN A 101 -5.46 -15.24 -13.54
C ASN A 101 -4.62 -14.67 -12.39
N LEU A 102 -3.46 -14.09 -12.73
CA LEU A 102 -2.58 -13.37 -11.79
C LEU A 102 -2.68 -11.88 -12.10
N ILE A 103 -2.75 -11.04 -11.08
CA ILE A 103 -2.78 -9.59 -11.25
C ILE A 103 -1.84 -8.89 -10.28
N GLY A 104 -1.05 -7.95 -10.79
CA GLY A 104 -0.22 -7.06 -9.99
C GLY A 104 -1.04 -5.95 -9.33
N THR A 105 -0.94 -5.82 -8.01
CA THR A 105 -1.72 -4.86 -7.24
C THR A 105 -0.91 -3.68 -6.76
N LEU A 106 -1.60 -2.62 -6.34
CA LEU A 106 -1.05 -1.47 -5.64
C LEU A 106 -1.90 -1.21 -4.40
N HIS A 107 -1.31 -1.41 -3.21
CA HIS A 107 -2.04 -1.51 -1.94
C HIS A 107 -2.61 -0.20 -1.39
N ILE A 108 -2.23 0.95 -1.94
CA ILE A 108 -2.39 2.27 -1.29
C ILE A 108 -3.47 3.17 -1.90
N LEU A 109 -4.21 2.69 -2.90
CA LEU A 109 -5.20 3.50 -3.62
C LEU A 109 -6.61 3.06 -3.32
N ASP A 110 -7.51 4.02 -3.11
CA ASP A 110 -8.95 3.77 -3.08
C ASP A 110 -9.47 3.52 -4.49
N LEU A 111 -9.79 2.26 -4.80
CA LEU A 111 -10.33 1.89 -6.11
C LEU A 111 -11.73 2.43 -6.38
N ASN A 112 -12.42 2.99 -5.38
CA ASN A 112 -13.70 3.65 -5.63
C ASN A 112 -13.56 4.92 -6.49
N GLU A 113 -12.34 5.47 -6.58
CA GLU A 113 -11.99 6.62 -7.41
C GLU A 113 -11.49 6.21 -8.82
N ILE A 114 -11.33 4.91 -9.09
CA ILE A 114 -10.70 4.38 -10.30
C ILE A 114 -11.69 3.51 -11.07
N THR A 115 -11.82 3.75 -12.37
CA THR A 115 -12.56 2.87 -13.28
C THR A 115 -11.67 1.68 -13.65
N LEU A 116 -12.00 0.49 -13.15
CA LEU A 116 -11.27 -0.73 -13.48
C LEU A 116 -11.57 -1.17 -14.93
N PRO A 117 -10.57 -1.72 -15.66
CA PRO A 117 -10.77 -2.24 -17.01
C PRO A 117 -11.59 -3.53 -17.01
N ASP A 118 -12.31 -3.74 -18.10
CA ASP A 118 -13.24 -4.89 -18.26
C ASP A 118 -12.54 -6.24 -18.04
N TYR A 119 -11.30 -6.42 -18.51
CA TYR A 119 -10.60 -7.70 -18.36
C TYR A 119 -10.35 -8.12 -16.90
N ILE A 120 -10.21 -7.17 -15.97
CA ILE A 120 -10.10 -7.47 -14.53
C ILE A 120 -11.47 -7.89 -13.98
N LEU A 121 -12.52 -7.16 -14.34
CA LEU A 121 -13.88 -7.46 -13.89
C LEU A 121 -14.36 -8.81 -14.46
N GLU A 122 -14.05 -9.10 -15.72
CA GLU A 122 -14.32 -10.40 -16.34
C GLU A 122 -13.56 -11.54 -15.63
N ALA A 123 -12.27 -11.33 -15.31
CA ALA A 123 -11.49 -12.31 -14.56
C ALA A 123 -12.07 -12.56 -13.15
N TYR A 124 -12.56 -11.51 -12.49
CA TYR A 124 -13.26 -11.62 -11.22
C TYR A 124 -14.59 -12.35 -11.37
N ASP A 125 -15.38 -12.07 -12.40
CA ASP A 125 -16.68 -12.73 -12.62
C ASP A 125 -16.52 -14.23 -12.85
N GLU A 126 -15.48 -14.64 -13.57
CA GLU A 126 -15.16 -16.04 -13.89
C GLU A 126 -14.56 -16.82 -12.70
N CYS A 127 -14.01 -16.12 -11.67
CA CYS A 127 -13.38 -16.78 -10.55
C CYS A 127 -14.37 -17.27 -9.49
N GLU A 128 -13.99 -18.30 -8.73
CA GLU A 128 -14.73 -18.78 -7.54
C GLU A 128 -14.36 -18.02 -6.26
N GLY A 129 -13.29 -17.24 -6.31
CA GLY A 129 -12.82 -16.42 -5.22
C GLY A 129 -11.54 -15.68 -5.56
N VAL A 130 -11.02 -14.92 -4.60
CA VAL A 130 -9.72 -14.23 -4.70
C VAL A 130 -8.71 -14.85 -3.76
N ALA A 131 -7.47 -14.98 -4.24
CA ALA A 131 -6.30 -15.32 -3.42
C ALA A 131 -5.47 -14.04 -3.24
N VAL A 132 -5.34 -13.57 -2.02
CA VAL A 132 -4.58 -12.37 -1.65
C VAL A 132 -3.36 -12.73 -0.81
N GLU A 133 -2.34 -11.87 -0.79
CA GLU A 133 -1.18 -12.11 0.07
C GLU A 133 -1.63 -12.44 1.50
N TYR A 134 -2.37 -11.56 2.10
CA TYR A 134 -3.06 -11.76 3.37
C TYR A 134 -4.26 -10.81 3.52
N ASP A 135 -5.39 -11.33 4.01
CA ASP A 135 -6.58 -10.53 4.28
C ASP A 135 -6.45 -9.74 5.58
N MET A 136 -5.93 -8.52 5.49
CA MET A 136 -5.72 -7.66 6.65
C MET A 136 -7.02 -7.21 7.33
N SER A 137 -8.15 -7.17 6.62
CA SER A 137 -9.45 -6.85 7.25
C SER A 137 -9.89 -7.93 8.23
N ASP A 138 -9.49 -9.17 8.01
CA ASP A 138 -9.68 -10.27 8.95
C ASP A 138 -8.82 -10.10 10.22
N VAL A 139 -7.58 -9.60 10.09
CA VAL A 139 -6.74 -9.26 11.26
C VAL A 139 -7.36 -8.13 12.06
N MET A 140 -7.77 -7.05 11.38
CA MET A 140 -8.32 -5.86 12.04
C MET A 140 -9.65 -6.12 12.74
N SER A 141 -10.40 -7.12 12.32
CA SER A 141 -11.67 -7.53 12.95
C SER A 141 -11.49 -8.49 14.14
N ASP A 142 -10.31 -9.08 14.35
CA ASP A 142 -10.02 -10.07 15.37
C ASP A 142 -8.90 -9.61 16.32
N THR A 143 -9.25 -9.29 17.56
CA THR A 143 -8.29 -8.86 18.59
C THR A 143 -7.17 -9.87 18.82
N THR A 144 -7.43 -11.18 18.67
CA THR A 144 -6.41 -12.22 18.83
C THR A 144 -5.38 -12.14 17.72
N LYS A 145 -5.81 -11.96 16.47
CA LYS A 145 -4.92 -11.80 15.32
C LYS A 145 -4.14 -10.48 15.38
N MET A 146 -4.76 -9.41 15.86
CA MET A 146 -4.05 -8.14 16.13
C MET A 146 -2.94 -8.32 17.17
N GLN A 147 -3.20 -9.06 18.25
CA GLN A 147 -2.18 -9.36 19.27
C GLN A 147 -1.09 -10.28 18.72
N GLU A 148 -1.45 -11.24 17.88
CA GLU A 148 -0.50 -12.12 17.19
C GLU A 148 0.42 -11.29 16.28
N LEU A 149 -0.13 -10.45 15.40
CA LEU A 149 0.65 -9.51 14.57
C LEU A 149 1.60 -8.67 15.43
N ALA A 150 1.08 -8.01 16.47
CA ALA A 150 1.88 -7.18 17.35
C ALA A 150 3.05 -7.97 17.98
N SER A 151 2.87 -9.25 18.29
CA SER A 151 3.92 -10.09 18.88
C SER A 151 5.10 -10.33 17.94
N TYR A 152 4.90 -10.31 16.64
CA TYR A 152 5.96 -10.43 15.64
C TYR A 152 6.76 -9.13 15.45
N LEU A 153 6.11 -7.98 15.72
CA LEU A 153 6.70 -6.64 15.49
C LEU A 153 7.58 -6.17 16.66
N ILE A 154 7.47 -6.77 17.83
CA ILE A 154 8.20 -6.37 19.04
C ILE A 154 9.42 -7.24 19.30
N TYR A 155 10.40 -6.69 20.05
CA TYR A 155 11.47 -7.48 20.64
C TYR A 155 10.92 -8.34 21.79
N THR A 156 11.18 -9.65 21.74
CA THR A 156 10.64 -10.63 22.71
C THR A 156 11.52 -10.82 23.94
N ASP A 157 12.74 -10.30 23.92
CA ASP A 157 13.71 -10.35 25.03
C ASP A 157 13.57 -9.19 26.02
N GLY A 158 12.63 -8.26 25.75
CA GLY A 158 12.37 -7.07 26.57
C GLY A 158 13.27 -5.87 26.25
N SER A 159 14.14 -5.98 25.24
CA SER A 159 14.89 -4.85 24.72
C SER A 159 13.98 -3.83 24.03
N LYS A 160 14.50 -2.67 23.75
CA LYS A 160 13.82 -1.58 23.07
C LYS A 160 14.56 -1.22 21.79
N VAL A 161 13.89 -0.53 20.88
CA VAL A 161 14.52 -0.03 19.66
C VAL A 161 15.81 0.76 19.94
N THR A 162 15.89 1.49 21.07
CA THR A 162 17.08 2.21 21.53
C THR A 162 18.29 1.34 21.86
N ASP A 163 18.09 0.03 22.06
CA ASP A 163 19.17 -0.93 22.30
C ASP A 163 19.73 -1.49 20.98
N HIS A 164 19.05 -1.26 19.88
CA HIS A 164 19.30 -1.84 18.55
C HIS A 164 19.74 -0.81 17.51
N ILE A 165 19.32 0.45 17.65
CA ILE A 165 19.72 1.54 16.74
C ILE A 165 20.48 2.64 17.48
N SER A 166 21.22 3.45 16.72
CA SER A 166 21.94 4.58 17.26
C SER A 166 21.01 5.63 17.88
N LYS A 167 21.52 6.36 18.85
CA LYS A 167 20.78 7.49 19.45
C LYS A 167 20.35 8.50 18.39
N GLU A 168 21.17 8.73 17.37
CA GLU A 168 20.87 9.67 16.28
C GLU A 168 19.67 9.20 15.44
N ALA A 169 19.63 7.91 15.07
CA ALA A 169 18.50 7.31 14.36
C ALA A 169 17.22 7.37 15.20
N TYR A 170 17.29 7.00 16.49
CA TYR A 170 16.14 7.05 17.39
C TYR A 170 15.59 8.48 17.53
N GLU A 171 16.45 9.48 17.78
CA GLU A 171 16.01 10.88 17.93
C GLU A 171 15.39 11.42 16.63
N ASN A 172 15.97 11.06 15.46
CA ASN A 172 15.41 11.43 14.17
C ASN A 172 14.04 10.78 13.92
N GLY A 173 13.94 9.46 14.05
CA GLY A 173 12.69 8.74 13.81
C GLY A 173 11.59 9.18 14.78
N LYS A 174 11.91 9.33 16.06
CA LYS A 174 10.96 9.84 17.05
C LYS A 174 10.45 11.23 16.69
N LYS A 175 11.33 12.13 16.27
CA LYS A 175 10.93 13.48 15.84
C LYS A 175 9.99 13.44 14.64
N LEU A 176 10.28 12.60 13.64
CA LEU A 176 9.43 12.44 12.46
C LEU A 176 8.02 11.97 12.83
N LEU A 177 7.92 10.99 13.75
CA LEU A 177 6.65 10.50 14.25
C LEU A 177 5.91 11.54 15.11
N GLU A 178 6.63 12.30 15.96
CA GLU A 178 6.06 13.41 16.75
C GLU A 178 5.52 14.53 15.85
N ASP A 179 6.28 14.93 14.81
CA ASP A 179 5.87 15.95 13.84
C ASP A 179 4.64 15.50 13.00
N ALA A 180 4.44 14.18 12.89
CA ALA A 180 3.26 13.60 12.26
C ALA A 180 2.09 13.33 13.21
N ASN A 181 2.22 13.65 14.52
CA ASN A 181 1.30 13.28 15.59
C ASN A 181 1.03 11.77 15.71
N ALA A 182 1.99 10.95 15.27
CA ALA A 182 1.90 9.48 15.21
C ALA A 182 2.74 8.76 16.28
N TYR A 183 3.55 9.46 17.07
CA TYR A 183 4.39 8.82 18.08
C TYR A 183 3.57 8.32 19.27
N ASN A 184 3.81 7.04 19.61
CA ASN A 184 3.32 6.45 20.86
C ASN A 184 4.49 5.74 21.57
N PRO A 185 4.69 5.94 22.89
CA PRO A 185 5.79 5.29 23.64
C PRO A 185 5.81 3.76 23.58
N ILE A 186 4.70 3.11 23.25
CA ILE A 186 4.65 1.66 23.05
C ILE A 186 5.54 1.21 21.87
N TYR A 187 5.72 2.08 20.89
CA TYR A 187 6.54 1.79 19.72
C TYR A 187 8.03 1.62 20.06
N ASP A 188 8.48 2.12 21.21
CA ASP A 188 9.86 1.87 21.67
C ASP A 188 10.17 0.39 21.87
N SER A 189 9.16 -0.46 22.04
CA SER A 189 9.32 -1.92 22.10
C SER A 189 9.35 -2.60 20.73
N TYR A 190 9.10 -1.86 19.64
CA TYR A 190 9.06 -2.41 18.29
C TYR A 190 10.48 -2.64 17.75
N LYS A 191 10.62 -3.62 16.88
CA LYS A 191 11.85 -3.86 16.10
C LYS A 191 12.16 -2.67 15.20
N ALA A 192 13.44 -2.47 14.90
CA ALA A 192 13.91 -1.33 14.12
C ALA A 192 13.24 -1.23 12.73
N GLY A 193 13.01 -2.37 12.04
CA GLY A 193 12.26 -2.40 10.79
C GLY A 193 10.83 -1.91 10.95
N ALA A 194 10.11 -2.37 11.97
CA ALA A 194 8.74 -1.91 12.25
C ALA A 194 8.70 -0.40 12.58
N TRP A 195 9.74 0.14 13.21
CA TRP A 195 9.89 1.59 13.42
C TRP A 195 10.00 2.36 12.11
N LEU A 196 10.81 1.85 11.16
CA LEU A 196 10.93 2.44 9.84
C LEU A 196 9.58 2.44 9.10
N ASP A 197 8.84 1.34 9.16
CA ASP A 197 7.51 1.25 8.56
C ASP A 197 6.51 2.24 9.18
N LEU A 198 6.55 2.45 10.49
CA LEU A 198 5.73 3.48 11.16
C LEU A 198 6.04 4.89 10.63
N ILE A 199 7.33 5.23 10.43
CA ILE A 199 7.74 6.53 9.89
C ILE A 199 7.20 6.73 8.47
N GLN A 200 7.28 5.71 7.64
CA GLN A 200 6.81 5.72 6.26
C GLN A 200 5.30 5.84 6.17
N SER A 201 4.59 5.08 7.03
CA SER A 201 3.13 5.14 7.15
C SER A 201 2.67 6.53 7.57
N ALA A 202 3.35 7.12 8.54
CA ALA A 202 3.05 8.48 9.00
C ALA A 202 3.28 9.54 7.91
N ALA A 203 4.24 9.32 7.00
CA ALA A 203 4.45 10.17 5.84
C ALA A 203 3.30 10.04 4.82
N SER A 204 2.93 8.80 4.49
CA SER A 204 1.90 8.51 3.49
C SER A 204 0.50 8.98 3.95
N SER A 205 0.20 8.87 5.24
CA SER A 205 -1.10 9.29 5.80
C SER A 205 -1.40 10.79 5.68
N LYS A 206 -0.41 11.62 5.35
CA LYS A 206 -0.59 13.06 5.11
C LYS A 206 -1.07 13.39 3.71
N VAL A 207 -1.08 12.43 2.79
CA VAL A 207 -1.59 12.62 1.43
C VAL A 207 -3.07 12.24 1.42
N GLU A 208 -3.92 13.16 1.00
CA GLU A 208 -5.36 12.94 0.92
C GLU A 208 -5.69 11.83 -0.09
N GLY A 209 -6.59 10.91 0.28
CA GLY A 209 -7.00 9.78 -0.56
C GLY A 209 -6.07 8.57 -0.49
N VAL A 210 -4.95 8.62 0.24
CA VAL A 210 -4.19 7.41 0.57
C VAL A 210 -4.96 6.62 1.62
N THR A 211 -5.15 5.35 1.35
CA THR A 211 -5.90 4.44 2.23
C THR A 211 -5.21 3.09 2.35
N ALA A 212 -5.36 2.46 3.50
CA ALA A 212 -5.00 1.06 3.69
C ALA A 212 -6.00 0.09 3.01
N ALA A 213 -7.15 0.59 2.54
CA ALA A 213 -8.14 -0.16 1.79
C ALA A 213 -7.80 -0.15 0.29
N GLY A 214 -6.67 -0.73 -0.06
CA GLY A 214 -6.18 -0.80 -1.44
C GLY A 214 -6.92 -1.82 -2.32
N PHE A 215 -6.24 -2.22 -3.39
CA PHE A 215 -6.79 -3.11 -4.42
C PHE A 215 -7.35 -4.41 -3.83
N GLU A 216 -6.63 -5.03 -2.92
CA GLU A 216 -7.04 -6.30 -2.29
C GLU A 216 -8.31 -6.14 -1.47
N THR A 217 -8.42 -5.07 -0.67
CA THR A 217 -9.60 -4.83 0.17
C THR A 217 -10.85 -4.64 -0.67
N TYR A 218 -10.75 -3.94 -1.79
CA TYR A 218 -11.87 -3.77 -2.72
C TYR A 218 -12.42 -5.12 -3.20
N PHE A 219 -11.55 -6.02 -3.67
CA PHE A 219 -11.96 -7.33 -4.17
C PHE A 219 -12.38 -8.32 -3.08
N THR A 220 -11.73 -8.30 -1.91
CA THR A 220 -12.17 -9.13 -0.78
C THR A 220 -13.55 -8.71 -0.29
N ASP A 221 -13.87 -7.42 -0.30
CA ASP A 221 -15.21 -6.92 0.03
C ASP A 221 -16.26 -7.30 -1.03
N MET A 222 -15.88 -7.26 -2.32
CA MET A 222 -16.74 -7.79 -3.38
C MET A 222 -17.01 -9.28 -3.18
N CYS A 223 -15.99 -10.10 -2.92
CA CYS A 223 -16.14 -11.53 -2.64
C CYS A 223 -17.10 -11.80 -1.49
N ARG A 224 -16.98 -11.03 -0.38
CA ARG A 224 -17.90 -11.18 0.76
C ARG A 224 -19.34 -10.86 0.41
N LYS A 225 -19.58 -9.85 -0.46
CA LYS A 225 -20.93 -9.52 -0.94
C LYS A 225 -21.48 -10.59 -1.87
N ASP A 226 -20.66 -11.15 -2.74
CA ASP A 226 -21.06 -12.10 -3.78
C ASP A 226 -21.04 -13.54 -3.29
N GLY A 227 -20.57 -13.80 -2.05
CA GLY A 227 -20.46 -15.12 -1.46
C GLY A 227 -19.35 -15.97 -2.10
N LYS A 228 -18.34 -15.33 -2.70
CA LYS A 228 -17.13 -15.97 -3.22
C LYS A 228 -16.10 -16.16 -2.11
N GLU A 229 -15.14 -17.06 -2.33
CA GLU A 229 -14.07 -17.33 -1.35
C GLU A 229 -13.03 -16.21 -1.30
N VAL A 230 -12.51 -15.95 -0.11
CA VAL A 230 -11.28 -15.17 0.11
C VAL A 230 -10.26 -16.10 0.76
N VAL A 231 -9.11 -16.30 0.13
CA VAL A 231 -8.06 -17.18 0.64
C VAL A 231 -6.74 -16.43 0.76
N ASN A 232 -5.99 -16.74 1.83
CA ASN A 232 -4.66 -16.19 2.06
C ASN A 232 -3.61 -17.04 1.35
N ILE A 233 -2.73 -16.42 0.60
CA ILE A 233 -1.56 -17.03 -0.03
C ILE A 233 -0.49 -17.30 1.02
N GLU A 234 -0.28 -16.35 1.92
CA GLU A 234 0.73 -16.37 2.98
C GLU A 234 0.10 -16.49 4.37
N THR A 235 0.94 -16.64 5.38
CA THR A 235 0.55 -16.59 6.78
C THR A 235 0.79 -15.19 7.36
N LEU A 236 0.12 -14.88 8.48
CA LEU A 236 0.36 -13.63 9.21
C LEU A 236 1.82 -13.49 9.64
N GLU A 237 2.46 -14.62 10.02
CA GLU A 237 3.88 -14.66 10.37
C GLU A 237 4.79 -14.24 9.19
N ILE A 238 4.51 -14.73 7.97
CA ILE A 238 5.28 -14.37 6.77
C ILE A 238 5.16 -12.87 6.51
N GLN A 239 3.94 -12.33 6.56
CA GLN A 239 3.70 -10.89 6.38
C GLN A 239 4.43 -10.04 7.43
N ALA A 240 4.31 -10.40 8.71
CA ALA A 240 4.97 -9.69 9.81
C ALA A 240 6.51 -9.77 9.73
N ASN A 241 7.05 -10.93 9.33
CA ASN A 241 8.49 -11.10 9.14
C ASN A 241 9.01 -10.28 7.95
N ALA A 242 8.24 -10.09 6.87
CA ALA A 242 8.59 -9.19 5.79
C ALA A 242 8.72 -7.74 6.28
N LEU A 243 7.78 -7.25 7.09
CA LEU A 243 7.81 -5.90 7.67
C LEU A 243 9.01 -5.67 8.60
N THR A 244 9.55 -6.72 9.20
CA THR A 244 10.69 -6.66 10.11
C THR A 244 11.97 -7.26 9.53
N ALA A 245 12.05 -7.41 8.20
CA ALA A 245 13.16 -8.09 7.51
C ALA A 245 14.48 -7.33 7.53
N TYR A 246 14.47 -6.05 7.90
CA TYR A 246 15.67 -5.23 8.03
C TYR A 246 16.61 -5.75 9.13
N SER A 247 17.91 -5.75 8.87
CA SER A 247 18.89 -5.80 9.96
C SER A 247 18.84 -4.51 10.79
N ASP A 248 19.27 -4.57 12.04
CA ASP A 248 19.31 -3.39 12.91
C ASP A 248 20.22 -2.29 12.32
N ASP A 249 21.37 -2.64 11.74
CA ASP A 249 22.31 -1.72 11.12
C ASP A 249 21.72 -1.04 9.87
N TYR A 250 21.01 -1.81 9.04
CA TYR A 250 20.38 -1.26 7.84
C TYR A 250 19.17 -0.37 8.19
N ALA A 251 18.37 -0.76 9.16
CA ALA A 251 17.28 0.06 9.69
C ALA A 251 17.81 1.35 10.32
N ASP A 252 18.88 1.27 11.13
CA ASP A 252 19.56 2.45 11.69
C ASP A 252 19.97 3.45 10.59
N TYR A 253 20.65 2.95 9.56
CA TYR A 253 21.08 3.77 8.43
C TYR A 253 19.88 4.45 7.74
N LEU A 254 18.81 3.72 7.47
CA LEU A 254 17.63 4.25 6.78
C LEU A 254 16.91 5.28 7.64
N ILE A 255 16.64 5.00 8.91
CA ILE A 255 15.97 5.92 9.84
C ILE A 255 16.80 7.18 10.03
N LYS A 256 18.10 7.05 10.26
CA LYS A 256 19.02 8.17 10.43
C LYS A 256 19.06 9.12 9.23
N ASN A 257 18.96 8.57 8.01
CA ASN A 257 19.00 9.33 6.77
C ASN A 257 17.60 9.71 6.25
N TYR A 258 16.54 9.30 6.93
CA TYR A 258 15.18 9.71 6.59
C TYR A 258 14.99 11.18 6.96
N LYS A 259 14.75 12.03 5.97
CA LYS A 259 14.70 13.48 6.16
C LYS A 259 13.28 13.98 6.33
N VAL A 260 13.13 15.14 6.99
CA VAL A 260 11.84 15.82 7.14
C VAL A 260 11.18 16.08 5.77
N GLU A 261 11.97 16.37 4.73
CA GLU A 261 11.47 16.55 3.38
C GLU A 261 10.85 15.27 2.80
N ASN A 262 11.22 14.08 3.29
CA ASN A 262 10.62 12.81 2.88
C ASN A 262 9.21 12.59 3.46
N VAL A 263 8.85 13.30 4.53
CA VAL A 263 7.47 13.31 5.08
C VAL A 263 6.66 14.52 4.61
N ASP A 264 7.17 15.30 3.68
CA ASP A 264 6.42 16.37 3.02
C ASP A 264 5.36 15.75 2.12
N PRO A 265 4.07 16.08 2.31
CA PRO A 265 2.99 15.49 1.52
C PRO A 265 3.18 15.65 0.00
N SER A 266 3.81 16.72 -0.47
CA SER A 266 4.05 16.94 -1.90
C SER A 266 5.11 15.97 -2.46
N VAL A 267 6.15 15.64 -1.69
CA VAL A 267 7.16 14.66 -2.07
C VAL A 267 6.57 13.26 -2.08
N THR A 268 5.82 12.91 -1.03
CA THR A 268 5.12 11.62 -0.95
C THR A 268 4.12 11.48 -2.10
N ASN A 269 3.34 12.52 -2.39
CA ASN A 269 2.39 12.52 -3.50
C ASN A 269 3.07 12.29 -4.87
N LEU A 270 4.25 12.88 -5.08
CA LEU A 270 5.02 12.66 -6.32
C LEU A 270 5.49 11.20 -6.44
N GLN A 271 5.88 10.57 -5.33
CA GLN A 271 6.28 9.16 -5.31
C GLN A 271 5.08 8.24 -5.58
N LEU A 272 3.94 8.52 -4.97
CA LEU A 272 2.69 7.78 -5.19
C LEU A 272 2.20 7.94 -6.63
N SER A 273 2.29 9.14 -7.19
CA SER A 273 1.98 9.41 -8.60
C SER A 273 2.84 8.58 -9.55
N PHE A 274 4.15 8.49 -9.28
CA PHE A 274 5.05 7.65 -10.07
C PHE A 274 4.67 6.17 -9.99
N MET A 275 4.39 5.66 -8.78
CA MET A 275 3.97 4.26 -8.59
C MET A 275 2.64 3.96 -9.27
N TYR A 276 1.68 4.88 -9.17
CA TYR A 276 0.40 4.76 -9.86
C TYR A 276 0.58 4.72 -11.39
N ASP A 277 1.36 5.65 -11.96
CA ASP A 277 1.62 5.70 -13.40
C ASP A 277 2.22 4.37 -13.91
N LYS A 278 3.19 3.83 -13.18
CA LYS A 278 3.82 2.56 -13.51
C LYS A 278 2.87 1.37 -13.41
N TRP A 279 2.07 1.32 -12.36
CA TRP A 279 1.03 0.32 -12.21
C TRP A 279 -0.05 0.46 -13.29
N ALA A 280 -0.55 1.68 -13.52
CA ALA A 280 -1.62 1.95 -14.48
C ALA A 280 -1.22 1.70 -15.94
N THR A 281 0.07 1.67 -16.24
CA THR A 281 0.60 1.36 -17.57
C THR A 281 1.15 -0.06 -17.69
N GLY A 282 1.04 -0.86 -16.62
CA GLY A 282 1.56 -2.22 -16.58
C GLY A 282 3.09 -2.32 -16.65
N ASP A 283 3.82 -1.21 -16.43
CA ASP A 283 5.28 -1.15 -16.39
C ASP A 283 5.79 -1.55 -15.01
N ILE A 284 5.82 -2.86 -14.74
CA ILE A 284 6.12 -3.41 -13.41
C ILE A 284 7.61 -3.58 -13.12
N ASP A 285 8.49 -3.64 -14.13
CA ASP A 285 9.91 -3.89 -13.92
C ASP A 285 10.59 -2.79 -13.09
N CYS A 286 10.06 -1.57 -13.15
CA CYS A 286 10.54 -0.47 -12.32
C CYS A 286 10.39 -0.75 -10.81
N PHE A 287 9.43 -1.58 -10.39
CA PHE A 287 9.24 -1.87 -8.96
C PHE A 287 10.42 -2.67 -8.40
N VAL A 288 10.95 -3.65 -9.13
CA VAL A 288 12.14 -4.38 -8.66
C VAL A 288 13.37 -3.49 -8.61
N GLU A 289 13.49 -2.54 -9.55
CA GLU A 289 14.60 -1.57 -9.54
C GLU A 289 14.57 -0.68 -8.28
N LEU A 290 13.37 -0.33 -7.77
CA LEU A 290 13.24 0.44 -6.53
C LEU A 290 13.80 -0.31 -5.31
N PHE A 291 13.68 -1.64 -5.28
CA PHE A 291 14.22 -2.47 -4.20
C PHE A 291 15.72 -2.74 -4.37
N THR A 292 16.18 -2.97 -5.60
CA THR A 292 17.54 -3.43 -5.89
C THR A 292 18.56 -2.33 -6.12
N ASP A 293 18.13 -1.07 -6.32
CA ASP A 293 19.05 0.06 -6.46
C ASP A 293 19.83 0.30 -5.15
N ASN A 294 21.08 -0.11 -5.15
CA ASN A 294 22.01 0.05 -4.02
C ASN A 294 22.97 1.23 -4.21
N SER A 295 22.74 2.13 -5.16
CA SER A 295 23.63 3.23 -5.52
C SER A 295 23.84 4.23 -4.39
N GLN A 296 22.93 4.32 -3.43
CA GLN A 296 22.98 5.21 -2.27
C GLN A 296 23.29 4.46 -0.96
N VAL A 297 23.37 3.13 -0.99
CA VAL A 297 23.64 2.30 0.18
C VAL A 297 25.15 2.19 0.38
N PRO A 298 25.68 2.44 1.60
CA PRO A 298 27.07 2.21 1.93
C PRO A 298 27.53 0.80 1.60
N ASP A 299 28.80 0.66 1.18
CA ASP A 299 29.31 -0.65 0.73
C ASP A 299 29.26 -1.73 1.81
N ASP A 300 29.34 -1.35 3.08
CA ASP A 300 29.25 -2.24 4.24
C ASP A 300 27.83 -2.65 4.62
N LEU A 301 26.80 -2.04 4.00
CA LEU A 301 25.37 -2.37 4.20
C LEU A 301 24.70 -2.97 2.96
N LYS A 302 25.43 -3.19 1.87
CA LYS A 302 24.86 -3.75 0.64
C LYS A 302 24.40 -5.19 0.81
N ASP A 303 25.13 -5.98 1.58
CA ASP A 303 24.74 -7.35 1.90
C ASP A 303 23.46 -7.38 2.75
N ASP A 304 23.29 -6.42 3.67
CA ASP A 304 22.08 -6.25 4.48
C ASP A 304 20.87 -5.87 3.62
N GLN A 305 21.06 -4.98 2.63
CA GLN A 305 20.02 -4.64 1.67
C GLN A 305 19.64 -5.85 0.80
N GLU A 306 20.62 -6.62 0.33
CA GLU A 306 20.35 -7.85 -0.44
C GLU A 306 19.58 -8.87 0.39
N ASP A 307 19.92 -9.07 1.66
CA ASP A 307 19.20 -9.94 2.58
C ASP A 307 17.76 -9.45 2.81
N PHE A 308 17.57 -8.15 2.99
CA PHE A 308 16.25 -7.52 3.05
C PHE A 308 15.44 -7.80 1.77
N ASN A 309 16.00 -7.55 0.58
CA ASN A 309 15.31 -7.78 -0.69
C ASN A 309 14.92 -9.25 -0.89
N ASN A 310 15.80 -10.17 -0.48
CA ASN A 310 15.51 -11.61 -0.52
C ASN A 310 14.30 -11.95 0.36
N LYS A 311 14.27 -11.48 1.60
CA LYS A 311 13.19 -11.75 2.56
C LYS A 311 11.88 -11.05 2.19
N MET A 312 11.96 -9.81 1.68
CA MET A 312 10.79 -8.99 1.35
C MET A 312 10.11 -9.45 0.06
N LEU A 313 10.88 -9.91 -0.94
CA LEU A 313 10.37 -10.25 -2.27
C LEU A 313 10.70 -11.69 -2.68
N PHE A 314 11.96 -12.00 -2.91
CA PHE A 314 12.33 -13.15 -3.72
C PHE A 314 12.05 -14.51 -3.06
N ASP A 315 12.18 -14.62 -1.75
CA ASP A 315 11.83 -15.86 -1.03
C ASP A 315 10.30 -16.02 -0.92
N ARG A 316 9.57 -14.93 -0.78
CA ARG A 316 8.10 -14.92 -0.80
C ARG A 316 7.57 -15.30 -2.18
N ASN A 317 8.17 -14.79 -3.27
CA ASN A 317 7.80 -15.15 -4.64
C ASN A 317 7.81 -16.66 -4.88
N LYS A 318 8.78 -17.38 -4.33
CA LYS A 318 8.82 -18.85 -4.41
C LYS A 318 7.60 -19.50 -3.76
N GLY A 319 7.26 -19.09 -2.54
CA GLY A 319 6.07 -19.57 -1.84
C GLY A 319 4.77 -19.24 -2.58
N MET A 320 4.69 -18.01 -3.14
CA MET A 320 3.54 -17.58 -3.94
C MET A 320 3.39 -18.42 -5.23
N ALA A 321 4.48 -18.69 -5.95
CA ALA A 321 4.47 -19.53 -7.14
C ALA A 321 4.09 -20.99 -6.81
N GLU A 322 4.60 -21.54 -5.71
CA GLU A 322 4.20 -22.86 -5.21
C GLU A 322 2.70 -22.90 -4.90
N LYS A 323 2.17 -21.85 -4.26
CA LYS A 323 0.74 -21.77 -3.91
C LYS A 323 -0.15 -21.65 -5.17
N ALA A 324 0.25 -20.84 -6.13
CA ALA A 324 -0.42 -20.75 -7.43
C ALA A 324 -0.41 -22.11 -8.16
N SER A 325 0.72 -22.84 -8.11
CA SER A 325 0.83 -24.21 -8.64
C SER A 325 -0.10 -25.21 -7.94
N GLU A 326 -0.28 -25.10 -6.61
CA GLU A 326 -1.26 -25.93 -5.88
C GLU A 326 -2.68 -25.67 -6.40
N TYR A 327 -3.09 -24.42 -6.53
CA TYR A 327 -4.42 -24.06 -7.03
C TYR A 327 -4.67 -24.57 -8.45
N LEU A 328 -3.68 -24.45 -9.35
CA LEU A 328 -3.76 -25.00 -10.71
C LEU A 328 -3.97 -26.52 -10.71
N LYS A 329 -3.20 -27.26 -9.89
CA LYS A 329 -3.33 -28.73 -9.77
C LYS A 329 -4.68 -29.17 -9.20
N GLU A 330 -5.23 -28.40 -8.28
CA GLU A 330 -6.54 -28.64 -7.65
C GLU A 330 -7.71 -28.21 -8.56
N GLY A 331 -7.44 -27.49 -9.64
CA GLY A 331 -8.47 -26.95 -10.53
C GLY A 331 -9.24 -25.78 -9.94
N LYS A 332 -8.64 -25.10 -8.96
CA LYS A 332 -9.20 -23.90 -8.36
C LYS A 332 -9.11 -22.72 -9.33
N LYS A 333 -10.13 -21.90 -9.37
CA LYS A 333 -10.22 -20.72 -10.25
C LYS A 333 -10.18 -19.46 -9.40
N TYR A 334 -9.03 -19.15 -8.79
CA TYR A 334 -8.86 -17.91 -8.05
C TYR A 334 -8.30 -16.81 -8.94
N LEU A 335 -8.74 -15.57 -8.70
CA LEU A 335 -8.01 -14.38 -9.12
C LEU A 335 -6.89 -14.16 -8.09
N PHE A 336 -5.65 -14.41 -8.51
CA PHE A 336 -4.48 -14.40 -7.66
C PHE A 336 -3.85 -12.99 -7.64
N MET A 337 -3.89 -12.33 -6.49
CA MET A 337 -3.64 -10.90 -6.34
C MET A 337 -2.48 -10.70 -5.35
N VAL A 338 -1.33 -10.25 -5.87
CA VAL A 338 -0.17 -9.88 -5.06
C VAL A 338 0.42 -8.57 -5.59
N GLY A 339 1.16 -7.86 -4.75
CA GLY A 339 1.78 -6.58 -5.12
C GLY A 339 2.60 -6.69 -6.41
N SER A 340 2.53 -5.66 -7.26
CA SER A 340 3.18 -5.66 -8.59
C SER A 340 4.67 -5.99 -8.56
N ALA A 341 5.37 -5.65 -7.46
CA ALA A 341 6.77 -5.98 -7.28
C ALA A 341 7.06 -7.49 -7.27
N HIS A 342 6.07 -8.31 -6.90
CA HIS A 342 6.20 -9.77 -6.90
C HIS A 342 6.21 -10.41 -8.29
N TYR A 343 5.88 -9.65 -9.33
CA TYR A 343 5.96 -10.10 -10.73
C TYR A 343 7.15 -9.50 -11.49
N ALA A 344 7.91 -8.60 -10.85
CA ALA A 344 8.98 -7.87 -11.53
C ALA A 344 10.30 -8.67 -11.59
N GLY A 345 10.97 -8.62 -12.75
CA GLY A 345 12.28 -9.23 -13.00
C GLY A 345 12.29 -10.75 -13.02
N ASP A 346 13.47 -11.32 -13.23
CA ASP A 346 13.70 -12.78 -13.47
C ASP A 346 13.29 -13.71 -12.31
N LYS A 347 12.96 -13.16 -11.15
CA LYS A 347 12.50 -13.90 -9.97
C LYS A 347 11.01 -13.60 -9.65
N GLY A 348 10.28 -13.04 -10.61
CA GLY A 348 8.85 -12.80 -10.49
C GLY A 348 8.05 -14.09 -10.39
N VAL A 349 6.88 -14.03 -9.78
CA VAL A 349 5.99 -15.20 -9.62
C VAL A 349 5.61 -15.80 -10.97
N ASP A 350 5.38 -14.95 -11.98
CA ASP A 350 5.05 -15.39 -13.34
C ASP A 350 6.21 -16.12 -14.02
N ASP A 351 7.46 -15.66 -13.86
CA ASP A 351 8.65 -16.33 -14.39
C ASP A 351 8.94 -17.65 -13.64
N LEU A 352 8.78 -17.67 -12.33
CA LEU A 352 8.89 -18.90 -11.54
C LEU A 352 7.87 -19.96 -11.98
N LEU A 353 6.64 -19.56 -12.33
CA LEU A 353 5.64 -20.49 -12.87
C LEU A 353 6.00 -21.00 -14.27
N LYS A 354 6.60 -20.17 -15.13
CA LYS A 354 7.18 -20.62 -16.43
C LYS A 354 8.25 -21.68 -16.19
N ASP A 355 9.16 -21.46 -15.24
CA ASP A 355 10.22 -22.41 -14.87
C ASP A 355 9.66 -23.72 -14.30
N MET A 356 8.50 -23.70 -13.64
CA MET A 356 7.77 -24.88 -13.22
C MET A 356 7.06 -25.63 -14.36
N GLY A 357 7.06 -25.07 -15.59
CA GLY A 357 6.49 -25.68 -16.80
C GLY A 357 5.04 -25.30 -17.09
N TYR A 358 4.51 -24.26 -16.45
CA TYR A 358 3.20 -23.71 -16.78
C TYR A 358 3.28 -22.80 -18.01
N GLU A 359 2.18 -22.73 -18.76
CA GLU A 359 2.02 -21.73 -19.82
C GLU A 359 1.56 -20.42 -19.17
N VAL A 360 2.37 -19.36 -19.34
CA VAL A 360 2.11 -18.03 -18.77
C VAL A 360 1.99 -17.03 -19.90
N GLU A 361 0.81 -16.50 -20.09
CA GLU A 361 0.50 -15.50 -21.10
C GLU A 361 0.13 -14.17 -20.44
N ARG A 362 0.79 -13.08 -20.81
CA ARG A 362 0.40 -11.74 -20.37
C ARG A 362 -0.87 -11.32 -21.10
N VAL A 363 -1.90 -10.92 -20.36
CA VAL A 363 -3.22 -10.51 -20.89
C VAL A 363 -3.25 -9.00 -21.13
N ALA A 364 -2.59 -8.23 -20.26
CA ALA A 364 -2.48 -6.78 -20.33
C ALA A 364 -1.13 -6.29 -19.76
#